data_ba7667578241ff4f9533d745500f8cfd
#
_entry.id   ba7667578241ff4f9533d745500f8cfd
#
_cell.length_a   1.000
_cell.length_b   1.000
_cell.length_c   1.000
_cell.angle_alpha   90.00
_cell.angle_beta   90.00
_cell.angle_gamma   90.00
#
_symmetry.space_group_name_H-M   'P 1'
#
loop_
_entity.id
_entity.type
_entity.pdbx_description
1 polymer ?
#
loop_
_entity_poly.entity_id
_entity_poly.type
_entity_poly.pdbx_seq_one_letter_code
_entity_poly.pdbx_strand_id
1 'polypeptide(L)'
;MRYTSTIKNKERGIVVAYYFKEASHTFGEYLLVPGYSSEKCIPANVSLETPLVKFRKGEEPKIKLNVPMTSAIMQAVSNDTMAIALAKEGGISFIYGNQTIEEE
;
A
#
# COMPACT_ATOMS: atom_id res chain seq x y z
N MET A 1 7.48 6.29 -13.75
CA MET A 1 6.21 6.97 -14.04
C MET A 1 6.55 8.40 -14.45
N ARG A 2 6.36 8.76 -15.72
CA ARG A 2 6.67 10.11 -16.22
C ARG A 2 5.38 10.92 -16.22
N TYR A 3 5.33 11.93 -15.38
CA TYR A 3 4.25 12.92 -15.40
C TYR A 3 4.48 13.87 -16.59
N THR A 4 3.64 13.79 -17.61
CA THR A 4 3.69 14.71 -18.72
C THR A 4 2.31 15.29 -18.98
N SER A 5 1.99 16.36 -18.33
CA SER A 5 1.39 17.58 -18.85
C SER A 5 1.00 18.52 -17.71
N THR A 6 1.85 19.50 -17.48
CA THR A 6 1.49 20.69 -16.70
C THR A 6 0.77 21.64 -17.65
N ILE A 7 -0.52 21.84 -17.47
CA ILE A 7 -1.21 22.96 -18.11
C ILE A 7 -0.85 24.20 -17.31
N LYS A 8 0.19 24.90 -17.75
CA LYS A 8 0.51 26.23 -17.24
C LYS A 8 -0.45 27.22 -17.89
N ASN A 9 -1.47 27.64 -17.19
CA ASN A 9 -2.17 28.85 -17.54
C ASN A 9 -1.31 30.05 -17.12
N LYS A 10 -0.70 30.73 -18.09
CA LYS A 10 0.41 31.67 -17.93
C LYS A 10 0.02 32.99 -17.22
N GLU A 11 -1.24 33.20 -16.89
CA GLU A 11 -1.72 34.50 -16.42
C GLU A 11 -1.95 34.65 -14.90
N ARG A 12 -2.00 33.59 -14.09
CA ARG A 12 -2.22 33.73 -12.63
C ARG A 12 -1.52 32.73 -11.70
N GLY A 13 -0.60 31.93 -12.17
CA GLY A 13 0.19 31.05 -11.27
C GLY A 13 -0.59 29.98 -10.49
N ILE A 14 -1.88 29.80 -10.73
CA ILE A 14 -2.73 28.84 -10.05
C ILE A 14 -2.81 27.57 -10.90
N VAL A 15 -2.26 26.46 -10.39
CA VAL A 15 -2.49 25.14 -10.96
C VAL A 15 -3.88 24.68 -10.52
N VAL A 16 -4.84 24.71 -11.45
CA VAL A 16 -6.26 24.44 -11.12
C VAL A 16 -6.59 22.95 -11.18
N ALA A 17 -5.91 22.17 -12.02
CA ALA A 17 -6.12 20.73 -12.14
C ALA A 17 -4.96 20.04 -12.85
N TYR A 18 -4.80 18.72 -12.57
CA TYR A 18 -3.92 17.81 -13.30
C TYR A 18 -4.77 16.84 -14.10
N TYR A 19 -4.42 16.68 -15.36
CA TYR A 19 -5.06 15.72 -16.26
C TYR A 19 -4.11 14.56 -16.55
N PHE A 20 -4.57 13.34 -16.29
CA PHE A 20 -3.88 12.13 -16.71
C PHE A 20 -4.41 11.71 -18.08
N LYS A 21 -3.51 11.49 -19.04
CA LYS A 21 -3.88 11.03 -20.38
C LYS A 21 -4.16 9.53 -20.44
N GLU A 22 -3.57 8.79 -19.52
CA GLU A 22 -3.75 7.34 -19.41
C GLU A 22 -5.02 7.05 -18.63
N ALA A 23 -5.77 6.05 -19.06
CA ALA A 23 -6.93 5.57 -18.32
C ALA A 23 -6.48 5.04 -16.94
N SER A 24 -7.22 5.37 -15.90
CA SER A 24 -7.06 4.73 -14.60
C SER A 24 -7.98 3.52 -14.53
N HIS A 25 -7.50 2.47 -13.88
CA HIS A 25 -8.18 1.20 -13.76
C HIS A 25 -8.45 0.86 -12.30
N THR A 26 -9.53 0.13 -12.06
CA THR A 26 -9.83 -0.48 -10.77
C THR A 26 -9.28 -1.91 -10.71
N PHE A 27 -9.12 -2.45 -9.51
CA PHE A 27 -8.65 -3.83 -9.36
C PHE A 27 -9.57 -4.86 -10.04
N GLY A 28 -10.87 -4.58 -10.17
CA GLY A 28 -11.82 -5.44 -10.85
C GLY A 28 -11.62 -5.57 -12.37
N GLU A 29 -10.80 -4.68 -12.96
CA GLU A 29 -10.48 -4.71 -14.40
C GLU A 29 -9.20 -5.51 -14.70
N TYR A 30 -8.53 -6.04 -13.67
CA TYR A 30 -7.31 -6.84 -13.84
C TYR A 30 -7.56 -8.30 -13.49
N LEU A 31 -6.91 -9.16 -14.25
CA LEU A 31 -6.80 -10.59 -13.96
C LEU A 31 -5.32 -10.94 -13.80
N LEU A 32 -5.05 -11.84 -12.86
CA LEU A 32 -3.70 -12.40 -12.74
C LEU A 32 -3.41 -13.30 -13.92
N VAL A 33 -2.29 -13.06 -14.58
CA VAL A 33 -1.81 -13.96 -15.64
C VAL A 33 -1.33 -15.25 -14.99
N PRO A 34 -1.83 -16.42 -15.42
CA PRO A 34 -1.35 -17.69 -14.90
C PRO A 34 0.17 -17.83 -15.09
N GLY A 35 0.85 -18.22 -14.02
CA GLY A 35 2.28 -18.47 -14.03
C GLY A 35 2.62 -19.96 -13.91
N TYR A 36 3.91 -20.24 -13.78
CA TYR A 36 4.36 -21.60 -13.51
C TYR A 36 3.87 -22.09 -12.16
N SER A 37 3.33 -23.30 -12.12
CA SER A 37 2.94 -23.99 -10.90
C SER A 37 3.50 -25.40 -10.88
N SER A 38 3.87 -25.87 -9.71
CA SER A 38 4.38 -27.25 -9.49
C SER A 38 3.83 -27.81 -8.20
N GLU A 39 4.05 -29.08 -7.95
CA GLU A 39 3.70 -29.74 -6.68
C GLU A 39 4.34 -29.10 -5.44
N LYS A 40 5.41 -28.30 -5.63
CA LYS A 40 6.07 -27.54 -4.55
C LYS A 40 5.33 -26.24 -4.19
N CYS A 41 4.39 -25.80 -5.02
CA CYS A 41 3.60 -24.58 -4.80
C CYS A 41 2.40 -24.86 -3.86
N ILE A 42 2.72 -25.32 -2.66
CA ILE A 42 1.74 -25.56 -1.58
C ILE A 42 1.92 -24.52 -0.47
N PRO A 43 0.88 -24.23 0.31
CA PRO A 43 0.94 -23.19 1.36
C PRO A 43 2.12 -23.34 2.33
N ALA A 44 2.50 -24.58 2.68
CA ALA A 44 3.61 -24.86 3.58
C ALA A 44 4.99 -24.38 3.04
N ASN A 45 5.13 -24.20 1.73
CA ASN A 45 6.35 -23.76 1.07
C ASN A 45 6.33 -22.28 0.71
N VAL A 46 5.24 -21.57 1.00
CA VAL A 46 5.07 -20.15 0.66
C VAL A 46 5.32 -19.29 1.87
N SER A 47 6.24 -18.34 1.75
CA SER A 47 6.44 -17.28 2.75
C SER A 47 5.71 -16.02 2.29
N LEU A 48 4.93 -15.43 3.20
CA LEU A 48 4.27 -14.15 3.01
C LEU A 48 5.10 -12.98 3.55
N GLU A 49 6.28 -13.26 4.11
CA GLU A 49 7.19 -12.21 4.60
C GLU A 49 7.50 -11.22 3.49
N THR A 50 7.29 -9.95 3.77
CA THR A 50 7.49 -8.87 2.80
C THR A 50 8.16 -7.64 3.44
N PRO A 51 9.09 -6.97 2.73
CA PRO A 51 9.66 -5.73 3.21
C PRO A 51 8.64 -4.58 3.12
N LEU A 52 8.52 -3.82 4.20
CA LEU A 52 7.69 -2.61 4.22
C LEU A 52 8.43 -1.39 3.67
N VAL A 53 9.76 -1.36 3.80
CA VAL A 53 10.60 -0.23 3.40
C VAL A 53 11.56 -0.62 2.29
N LYS A 54 12.01 0.38 1.52
CA LYS A 54 13.04 0.18 0.51
C LYS A 54 14.33 -0.34 1.14
N PHE A 55 14.96 -1.28 0.46
CA PHE A 55 16.26 -1.83 0.82
C PHE A 55 17.10 -2.04 -0.45
N ARG A 56 18.42 -2.15 -0.33
CA ARG A 56 19.31 -2.46 -1.43
C ARG A 56 19.46 -3.97 -1.58
N LYS A 57 19.71 -4.42 -2.80
CA LYS A 57 19.99 -5.84 -3.04
C LYS A 57 21.18 -6.31 -2.20
N GLY A 58 20.97 -7.34 -1.40
CA GLY A 58 21.98 -7.89 -0.49
C GLY A 58 21.96 -7.30 0.94
N GLU A 59 21.08 -6.34 1.20
CA GLU A 59 20.84 -5.82 2.55
C GLU A 59 19.52 -6.37 3.10
N GLU A 60 19.44 -6.56 4.41
CA GLU A 60 18.18 -6.89 5.08
C GLU A 60 17.30 -5.63 5.20
N PRO A 61 16.01 -5.71 4.86
CA PRO A 61 15.07 -4.61 5.07
C PRO A 61 14.94 -4.31 6.57
N LYS A 62 14.94 -3.02 6.91
CA LYS A 62 14.81 -2.56 8.31
C LYS A 62 13.49 -2.94 8.96
N ILE A 63 12.42 -3.01 8.17
CA ILE A 63 11.09 -3.38 8.63
C ILE A 63 10.51 -4.40 7.66
N LYS A 64 10.08 -5.52 8.21
CA LYS A 64 9.40 -6.60 7.50
C LYS A 64 8.04 -6.86 8.13
N LEU A 65 7.11 -7.29 7.32
CA LEU A 65 5.81 -7.84 7.75
C LEU A 65 5.82 -9.34 7.53
N ASN A 66 5.19 -10.09 8.43
CA ASN A 66 5.01 -11.54 8.25
C ASN A 66 3.90 -11.83 7.23
N VAL A 67 2.92 -10.92 7.14
CA VAL A 67 1.82 -10.97 6.17
C VAL A 67 1.70 -9.59 5.51
N PRO A 68 1.59 -9.49 4.17
CA PRO A 68 1.51 -8.20 3.46
C PRO A 68 0.12 -7.58 3.56
N MET A 69 -0.36 -7.36 4.78
CA MET A 69 -1.67 -6.76 5.05
C MET A 69 -1.51 -5.47 5.84
N THR A 70 -2.22 -4.45 5.39
CA THR A 70 -2.29 -3.14 6.06
C THR A 70 -3.74 -2.69 6.13
N SER A 71 -4.10 -1.92 7.15
CA SER A 71 -5.41 -1.26 7.19
C SER A 71 -5.38 0.10 6.49
N ALA A 72 -6.54 0.51 5.99
CA ALA A 72 -6.71 1.85 5.43
C ALA A 72 -6.71 2.89 6.55
N ILE A 73 -6.05 4.03 6.33
CA ILE A 73 -5.96 5.15 7.29
C ILE A 73 -7.29 5.93 7.37
N MET A 74 -8.32 5.27 7.88
CA MET A 74 -9.68 5.79 7.96
C MET A 74 -10.20 5.65 9.39
N GLN A 75 -10.89 6.67 9.90
CA GLN A 75 -11.42 6.70 11.27
C GLN A 75 -12.25 5.46 11.63
N ALA A 76 -13.12 5.02 10.72
CA ALA A 76 -13.96 3.83 10.93
C ALA A 76 -13.23 2.48 10.77
N VAL A 77 -11.96 2.48 10.36
CA VAL A 77 -11.23 1.25 10.04
C VAL A 77 -10.01 1.06 10.94
N SER A 78 -9.17 2.09 11.07
CA SER A 78 -7.84 1.97 11.67
C SER A 78 -7.78 2.64 13.05
N ASN A 79 -8.35 1.96 14.03
CA ASN A 79 -8.23 2.27 15.45
C ASN A 79 -7.25 1.30 16.15
N ASP A 80 -7.11 1.44 17.45
CA ASP A 80 -6.30 0.58 18.32
C ASP A 80 -6.66 -0.90 18.19
N THR A 81 -7.94 -1.22 18.20
CA THR A 81 -8.45 -2.60 18.07
C THR A 81 -8.02 -3.25 16.77
N MET A 82 -8.13 -2.52 15.64
CA MET A 82 -7.67 -3.00 14.34
C MET A 82 -6.15 -3.13 14.30
N ALA A 83 -5.42 -2.18 14.89
CA ALA A 83 -3.96 -2.22 14.95
C ALA A 83 -3.46 -3.46 15.70
N ILE A 84 -4.06 -3.75 16.85
CA ILE A 84 -3.72 -4.94 17.64
C ILE A 84 -4.06 -6.23 16.89
N ALA A 85 -5.22 -6.29 16.23
CA ALA A 85 -5.63 -7.45 15.46
C ALA A 85 -4.67 -7.73 14.30
N LEU A 86 -4.34 -6.70 13.50
CA LEU A 86 -3.38 -6.85 12.40
C LEU A 86 -1.98 -7.21 12.87
N ALA A 87 -1.52 -6.63 13.97
CA ALA A 87 -0.20 -6.95 14.51
C ALA A 87 -0.11 -8.43 14.95
N LYS A 88 -1.18 -9.00 15.53
CA LYS A 88 -1.24 -10.42 15.89
C LYS A 88 -1.16 -11.34 14.69
N GLU A 89 -1.69 -10.93 13.55
CA GLU A 89 -1.61 -11.66 12.27
C GLU A 89 -0.30 -11.40 11.51
N GLY A 90 0.54 -10.47 11.97
CA GLY A 90 1.82 -10.13 11.36
C GLY A 90 1.76 -9.05 10.29
N GLY A 91 0.64 -8.34 10.21
CA GLY A 91 0.47 -7.14 9.39
C GLY A 91 0.77 -5.85 10.15
N ILE A 92 0.35 -4.71 9.60
CA ILE A 92 0.52 -3.39 10.23
C ILE A 92 -0.72 -2.52 9.99
N SER A 93 -1.06 -1.68 10.97
CA SER A 93 -2.09 -0.66 10.83
C SER A 93 -1.47 0.73 10.75
N PHE A 94 -2.07 1.59 9.92
CA PHE A 94 -1.82 3.02 9.92
C PHE A 94 -2.99 3.71 10.61
N ILE A 95 -2.78 4.15 11.85
CA ILE A 95 -3.82 4.75 12.69
C ILE A 95 -4.25 6.09 12.11
N TYR A 96 -5.54 6.37 12.20
CA TYR A 96 -6.13 7.62 11.76
C TYR A 96 -5.71 8.75 12.71
N GLY A 97 -5.02 9.76 12.18
CA GLY A 97 -4.37 10.81 12.98
C GLY A 97 -5.21 12.06 13.23
N ASN A 98 -6.50 12.10 12.88
CA ASN A 98 -7.37 13.24 13.16
C ASN A 98 -8.28 12.93 14.35
N GLN A 99 -7.67 12.71 15.49
CA GLN A 99 -8.30 12.40 16.78
C GLN A 99 -7.57 13.17 17.89
N THR A 100 -8.11 13.16 19.09
CA THR A 100 -7.48 13.81 20.24
C THR A 100 -6.28 12.98 20.75
N ILE A 101 -5.38 13.62 21.52
CA ILE A 101 -4.23 12.93 22.12
C ILE A 101 -4.67 11.80 23.05
N GLU A 102 -5.83 11.99 23.71
CA GLU A 102 -6.39 10.99 24.62
C GLU A 102 -6.99 9.78 23.90
N GLU A 103 -7.32 9.93 22.59
CA GLU A 103 -7.86 8.86 21.75
C GLU A 103 -6.77 8.10 20.98
N GLU A 104 -5.56 8.66 20.87
CA GLU A 104 -4.39 8.00 20.28
C GLU A 104 -3.67 7.09 21.28
#